data_4f4a24f61928cc2b689e9f5847122fd2
#
_entry.id   4f4a24f61928cc2b689e9f5847122fd2
#
_cell.length_a   1.000
_cell.length_b   1.000
_cell.length_c   1.000
_cell.angle_alpha   90.00
_cell.angle_beta   90.00
_cell.angle_gamma   90.00
#
_symmetry.space_group_name_H-M   'P 1'
#
loop_
_entity.id
_entity.type
_entity.pdbx_description
1 polymer ?
#
loop_
_entity_poly.entity_id
_entity_poly.type
_entity_poly.pdbx_seq_one_letter_code
_entity_poly.pdbx_strand_id
1 'polypeptide(L)'
;MSPRNEEQNAQIKDERREQILSAALKVFARRGFAATKISDIVAQGGISHGLVYHYFKSKEDIFYELLHRALSTSGESLLMVEALPISPLQKVYETAKYILTGIDQWEDTSYYFLIVIHAALMDTRDNEKVFAESEVAVESLMRILKQGQALGEVREGDEREMAILFFAAIQGVAFYKLSMKNFKLPDPNLLVAMVKK
;
A
#
# COMPACT_ATOMS: atom_id res chain seq x y z
N MET A 1 21.73 -16.37 -29.96
CA MET A 1 21.87 -16.05 -28.54
C MET A 1 21.28 -17.23 -27.74
N SER A 2 21.95 -17.68 -26.68
CA SER A 2 21.48 -18.83 -25.91
C SER A 2 20.30 -18.45 -25.05
N PRO A 3 19.23 -19.27 -24.88
CA PRO A 3 18.05 -18.99 -24.03
C PRO A 3 18.41 -18.59 -22.59
N ARG A 4 19.47 -19.19 -22.06
CA ARG A 4 20.03 -18.91 -20.72
C ARG A 4 20.55 -17.47 -20.56
N ASN A 5 20.90 -16.80 -21.66
CA ASN A 5 21.41 -15.42 -21.64
C ASN A 5 20.25 -14.40 -21.68
N GLU A 6 19.12 -14.77 -22.26
CA GLU A 6 17.92 -13.90 -22.30
C GLU A 6 17.21 -13.85 -20.95
N GLU A 7 17.07 -14.98 -20.26
CA GLU A 7 16.50 -15.05 -18.91
C GLU A 7 17.35 -14.28 -17.89
N GLN A 8 18.69 -14.43 -17.94
CA GLN A 8 19.60 -13.68 -17.08
C GLN A 8 19.53 -12.17 -17.33
N ASN A 9 19.43 -11.76 -18.59
CA ASN A 9 19.31 -10.35 -18.93
C ASN A 9 17.96 -9.76 -18.49
N ALA A 10 16.88 -10.53 -18.59
CA ALA A 10 15.56 -10.13 -18.09
C ALA A 10 15.59 -9.96 -16.57
N GLN A 11 16.18 -10.92 -15.84
CA GLN A 11 16.31 -10.86 -14.39
C GLN A 11 17.12 -9.63 -13.92
N ILE A 12 18.27 -9.37 -14.55
CA ILE A 12 19.10 -8.20 -14.24
C ILE A 12 18.32 -6.90 -14.51
N LYS A 13 17.53 -6.87 -15.59
CA LYS A 13 16.70 -5.73 -15.93
C LYS A 13 15.63 -5.48 -14.87
N ASP A 14 14.97 -6.52 -14.38
CA ASP A 14 13.96 -6.43 -13.34
C ASP A 14 14.58 -5.98 -12.00
N GLU A 15 15.72 -6.54 -11.59
CA GLU A 15 16.45 -6.15 -10.39
C GLU A 15 16.83 -4.66 -10.39
N ARG A 16 17.30 -4.15 -11.54
CA ARG A 16 17.65 -2.71 -11.67
C ARG A 16 16.43 -1.81 -11.59
N ARG A 17 15.31 -2.22 -12.17
CA ARG A 17 14.06 -1.51 -12.08
C ARG A 17 13.54 -1.45 -10.64
N GLU A 18 13.58 -2.58 -9.92
CA GLU A 18 13.21 -2.65 -8.51
C GLU A 18 14.14 -1.81 -7.62
N GLN A 19 15.42 -1.76 -7.89
CA GLN A 19 16.37 -0.88 -7.18
C GLN A 19 15.96 0.59 -7.29
N ILE A 20 15.55 1.04 -8.47
CA ILE A 20 15.08 2.42 -8.69
C ILE A 20 13.79 2.66 -7.91
N LEU A 21 12.82 1.75 -7.98
CA LEU A 21 11.52 1.87 -7.33
C LEU A 21 11.66 1.87 -5.80
N SER A 22 12.47 1.00 -5.22
CA SER A 22 12.73 0.97 -3.77
C SER A 22 13.39 2.27 -3.28
N ALA A 23 14.36 2.80 -4.03
CA ALA A 23 14.97 4.09 -3.71
C ALA A 23 13.96 5.24 -3.78
N ALA A 24 13.14 5.26 -4.84
CA ALA A 24 12.12 6.29 -5.07
C ALA A 24 11.01 6.24 -4.01
N LEU A 25 10.56 5.05 -3.62
CA LEU A 25 9.58 4.83 -2.57
C LEU A 25 9.97 5.55 -1.28
N LYS A 26 11.20 5.34 -0.82
CA LYS A 26 11.73 5.96 0.40
C LYS A 26 11.82 7.48 0.31
N VAL A 27 12.22 8.00 -0.84
CA VAL A 27 12.35 9.45 -1.05
C VAL A 27 10.98 10.11 -1.13
N PHE A 28 10.06 9.56 -1.93
CA PHE A 28 8.70 10.09 -2.05
C PHE A 28 7.93 10.04 -0.73
N ALA A 29 8.02 8.94 0.01
CA ALA A 29 7.35 8.81 1.29
C ALA A 29 7.83 9.85 2.32
N ARG A 30 9.14 10.15 2.33
CA ARG A 30 9.72 11.09 3.32
C ARG A 30 9.59 12.55 2.92
N ARG A 31 9.67 12.89 1.64
CA ARG A 31 9.71 14.28 1.14
C ARG A 31 8.45 14.73 0.41
N GLY A 32 7.59 13.79 0.08
CA GLY A 32 6.46 14.02 -0.82
C GLY A 32 6.91 14.14 -2.28
N PHE A 33 5.94 14.05 -3.18
CA PHE A 33 6.17 14.09 -4.62
C PHE A 33 6.77 15.43 -5.09
N ALA A 34 6.17 16.55 -4.65
CA ALA A 34 6.55 17.89 -5.14
C ALA A 34 8.00 18.25 -4.82
N ALA A 35 8.49 17.93 -3.62
CA ALA A 35 9.84 18.25 -3.17
C ALA A 35 10.91 17.25 -3.67
N THR A 36 10.52 16.13 -4.25
CA THR A 36 11.45 15.10 -4.73
C THR A 36 11.99 15.42 -6.13
N LYS A 37 13.30 15.26 -6.30
CA LYS A 37 14.01 15.34 -7.60
C LYS A 37 14.58 13.96 -7.95
N ILE A 38 14.83 13.72 -9.25
CA ILE A 38 15.52 12.49 -9.71
C ILE A 38 16.89 12.35 -9.05
N SER A 39 17.62 13.46 -8.81
CA SER A 39 18.90 13.44 -8.09
C SER A 39 18.81 12.87 -6.67
N ASP A 40 17.67 13.06 -5.98
CA ASP A 40 17.47 12.51 -4.64
C ASP A 40 17.30 10.98 -4.71
N ILE A 41 16.56 10.48 -5.74
CA ILE A 41 16.37 9.05 -5.99
C ILE A 41 17.70 8.39 -6.34
N VAL A 42 18.48 9.04 -7.22
CA VAL A 42 19.83 8.61 -7.60
C VAL A 42 20.74 8.48 -6.38
N ALA A 43 20.78 9.50 -5.53
CA ALA A 43 21.57 9.50 -4.30
C ALA A 43 21.11 8.41 -3.30
N GLN A 44 19.79 8.24 -3.12
CA GLN A 44 19.21 7.22 -2.23
C GLN A 44 19.52 5.81 -2.70
N GLY A 45 19.48 5.55 -4.02
CA GLY A 45 19.69 4.23 -4.59
C GLY A 45 21.15 3.86 -4.88
N GLY A 46 22.08 4.83 -4.79
CA GLY A 46 23.47 4.62 -5.22
C GLY A 46 23.58 4.26 -6.70
N ILE A 47 22.71 4.84 -7.54
CA ILE A 47 22.58 4.54 -8.98
C ILE A 47 22.93 5.76 -9.83
N SER A 48 22.99 5.62 -11.15
CA SER A 48 23.27 6.74 -12.05
C SER A 48 21.97 7.37 -12.59
N HIS A 49 22.01 8.66 -12.95
CA HIS A 49 20.91 9.33 -13.67
C HIS A 49 20.54 8.61 -14.96
N GLY A 50 21.55 8.15 -15.73
CA GLY A 50 21.35 7.41 -16.98
C GLY A 50 20.57 6.12 -16.76
N LEU A 51 20.81 5.42 -15.63
CA LEU A 51 20.06 4.22 -15.29
C LEU A 51 18.58 4.55 -15.02
N VAL A 52 18.28 5.61 -14.28
CA VAL A 52 16.89 6.00 -14.00
C VAL A 52 16.17 6.32 -15.31
N TYR A 53 16.74 7.15 -16.18
CA TYR A 53 16.12 7.55 -17.45
C TYR A 53 16.07 6.42 -18.49
N HIS A 54 16.84 5.35 -18.32
CA HIS A 54 16.71 4.15 -19.14
C HIS A 54 15.40 3.38 -18.86
N TYR A 55 14.90 3.43 -17.61
CA TYR A 55 13.70 2.69 -17.19
C TYR A 55 12.44 3.57 -17.09
N PHE A 56 12.59 4.84 -16.74
CA PHE A 56 11.47 5.76 -16.46
C PHE A 56 11.71 7.09 -17.17
N LYS A 57 10.68 7.60 -17.83
CA LYS A 57 10.77 8.87 -18.58
C LYS A 57 10.78 10.09 -17.64
N SER A 58 10.13 9.98 -16.48
CA SER A 58 9.96 11.07 -15.54
C SER A 58 9.82 10.56 -14.09
N LYS A 59 9.86 11.46 -13.11
CA LYS A 59 9.57 11.12 -11.70
C LYS A 59 8.09 10.78 -11.51
N GLU A 60 7.22 11.35 -12.33
CA GLU A 60 5.80 11.05 -12.40
C GLU A 60 5.57 9.57 -12.72
N ASP A 61 6.25 9.05 -13.75
CA ASP A 61 6.14 7.62 -14.13
C ASP A 61 6.52 6.70 -12.96
N ILE A 62 7.59 7.05 -12.22
CA ILE A 62 8.04 6.28 -11.06
C ILE A 62 6.99 6.34 -9.95
N PHE A 63 6.45 7.52 -9.68
CA PHE A 63 5.48 7.73 -8.61
C PHE A 63 4.17 6.98 -8.88
N TYR A 64 3.62 7.10 -10.09
CA TYR A 64 2.39 6.41 -10.47
C TYR A 64 2.56 4.89 -10.50
N GLU A 65 3.70 4.39 -10.91
CA GLU A 65 4.00 2.95 -10.82
C GLU A 65 3.96 2.44 -9.37
N LEU A 66 4.59 3.17 -8.44
CA LEU A 66 4.58 2.82 -7.02
C LEU A 66 3.18 2.91 -6.43
N LEU A 67 2.43 3.94 -6.80
CA LEU A 67 1.06 4.12 -6.36
C LEU A 67 0.14 3.02 -6.87
N HIS A 68 0.23 2.68 -8.16
CA HIS A 68 -0.52 1.57 -8.75
C HIS A 68 -0.21 0.24 -8.04
N ARG A 69 1.06 -0.05 -7.75
CA ARG A 69 1.45 -1.25 -6.98
C ARG A 69 0.82 -1.27 -5.59
N ALA A 70 0.83 -0.14 -4.87
CA ALA A 70 0.22 -0.05 -3.55
C ALA A 70 -1.27 -0.37 -3.59
N LEU A 71 -1.99 0.24 -4.52
CA LEU A 71 -3.45 0.14 -4.62
C LEU A 71 -3.90 -1.22 -5.16
N SER A 72 -3.25 -1.73 -6.22
CA SER A 72 -3.58 -3.05 -6.79
C SER A 72 -3.31 -4.17 -5.78
N THR A 73 -2.15 -4.17 -5.11
CA THR A 73 -1.83 -5.16 -4.07
C THR A 73 -2.83 -5.11 -2.92
N SER A 74 -3.25 -3.92 -2.48
CA SER A 74 -4.26 -3.74 -1.44
C SER A 74 -5.61 -4.31 -1.88
N GLY A 75 -6.09 -3.95 -3.06
CA GLY A 75 -7.35 -4.43 -3.62
C GLY A 75 -7.38 -5.95 -3.79
N GLU A 76 -6.35 -6.52 -4.42
CA GLU A 76 -6.24 -7.98 -4.62
C GLU A 76 -6.21 -8.75 -3.29
N SER A 77 -5.44 -8.25 -2.30
CA SER A 77 -5.37 -8.88 -0.98
C SER A 77 -6.73 -8.90 -0.28
N LEU A 78 -7.50 -7.81 -0.36
CA LEU A 78 -8.84 -7.75 0.22
C LEU A 78 -9.82 -8.68 -0.48
N LEU A 79 -9.79 -8.75 -1.81
CA LEU A 79 -10.61 -9.68 -2.58
C LEU A 79 -10.29 -11.14 -2.24
N MET A 80 -9.01 -11.48 -2.03
CA MET A 80 -8.61 -12.81 -1.58
C MET A 80 -9.19 -13.13 -0.20
N VAL A 81 -9.10 -12.19 0.75
CA VAL A 81 -9.68 -12.38 2.10
C VAL A 81 -11.21 -12.47 2.04
N GLU A 82 -11.86 -11.65 1.22
CA GLU A 82 -13.31 -11.69 1.01
C GLU A 82 -13.79 -13.09 0.53
N ALA A 83 -13.00 -13.78 -0.30
CA ALA A 83 -13.31 -15.08 -0.83
C ALA A 83 -13.08 -16.24 0.17
N LEU A 84 -12.43 -16.02 1.31
CA LEU A 84 -12.15 -17.07 2.28
C LEU A 84 -13.46 -17.64 2.89
N PRO A 85 -13.55 -18.97 3.12
CA PRO A 85 -14.71 -19.63 3.73
C PRO A 85 -14.69 -19.52 5.27
N ILE A 86 -14.55 -18.30 5.79
CA ILE A 86 -14.51 -17.98 7.22
C ILE A 86 -15.53 -16.89 7.55
N SER A 87 -15.82 -16.67 8.84
CA SER A 87 -16.80 -15.67 9.25
C SER A 87 -16.36 -14.24 8.87
N PRO A 88 -17.31 -13.31 8.64
CA PRO A 88 -16.98 -11.92 8.31
C PRO A 88 -16.07 -11.25 9.34
N LEU A 89 -16.30 -11.46 10.63
CA LEU A 89 -15.45 -10.90 11.67
C LEU A 89 -14.04 -11.47 11.64
N GLN A 90 -13.91 -12.76 11.29
CA GLN A 90 -12.59 -13.38 11.10
C GLN A 90 -11.89 -12.85 9.85
N LYS A 91 -12.62 -12.51 8.77
CA LYS A 91 -12.05 -11.83 7.60
C LYS A 91 -11.45 -10.46 7.97
N VAL A 92 -12.16 -9.69 8.80
CA VAL A 92 -11.63 -8.40 9.34
C VAL A 92 -10.35 -8.64 10.14
N TYR A 93 -10.32 -9.67 10.98
CA TYR A 93 -9.12 -10.04 11.75
C TYR A 93 -7.94 -10.41 10.84
N GLU A 94 -8.16 -11.28 9.85
CA GLU A 94 -7.08 -11.69 8.92
C GLU A 94 -6.58 -10.51 8.09
N THR A 95 -7.46 -9.59 7.68
CA THR A 95 -7.07 -8.33 7.02
C THR A 95 -6.17 -7.50 7.93
N ALA A 96 -6.59 -7.25 9.16
CA ALA A 96 -5.80 -6.48 10.13
C ALA A 96 -4.44 -7.13 10.39
N LYS A 97 -4.43 -8.42 10.64
CA LYS A 97 -3.22 -9.21 10.91
C LYS A 97 -2.24 -9.19 9.74
N TYR A 98 -2.73 -9.40 8.51
CA TYR A 98 -1.91 -9.39 7.32
C TYR A 98 -1.21 -8.03 7.13
N ILE A 99 -1.96 -6.93 7.22
CA ILE A 99 -1.42 -5.59 7.04
C ILE A 99 -0.44 -5.23 8.16
N LEU A 100 -0.79 -5.49 9.43
CA LEU A 100 0.09 -5.20 10.56
C LEU A 100 1.37 -6.04 10.53
N THR A 101 1.29 -7.31 10.09
CA THR A 101 2.47 -8.14 9.86
C THR A 101 3.37 -7.55 8.77
N GLY A 102 2.78 -7.06 7.68
CA GLY A 102 3.52 -6.36 6.62
C GLY A 102 4.24 -5.12 7.14
N ILE A 103 3.57 -4.29 7.93
CA ILE A 103 4.14 -3.08 8.55
C ILE A 103 5.29 -3.45 9.52
N ASP A 104 5.22 -4.59 10.21
CA ASP A 104 6.26 -5.02 11.13
C ASP A 104 7.50 -5.56 10.41
N GLN A 105 7.29 -6.40 9.42
CA GLN A 105 8.36 -7.14 8.77
C GLN A 105 9.07 -6.36 7.66
N TRP A 106 8.35 -5.46 6.96
CA TRP A 106 8.90 -4.73 5.81
C TRP A 106 8.65 -3.22 5.95
N GLU A 107 9.73 -2.44 6.09
CA GLU A 107 9.67 -0.97 6.17
C GLU A 107 8.96 -0.36 4.95
N ASP A 108 9.12 -0.95 3.77
CA ASP A 108 8.52 -0.51 2.52
C ASP A 108 6.97 -0.53 2.58
N THR A 109 6.36 -1.43 3.35
CA THR A 109 4.90 -1.44 3.55
C THR A 109 4.41 -0.12 4.13
N SER A 110 5.08 0.41 5.16
CA SER A 110 4.72 1.70 5.76
C SER A 110 4.93 2.87 4.78
N TYR A 111 5.95 2.82 3.94
CA TYR A 111 6.18 3.84 2.91
C TYR A 111 5.08 3.84 1.84
N TYR A 112 4.54 2.69 1.46
CA TYR A 112 3.41 2.61 0.53
C TYR A 112 2.16 3.32 1.08
N PHE A 113 1.85 3.19 2.38
CA PHE A 113 0.76 3.95 3.01
C PHE A 113 0.98 5.46 2.90
N LEU A 114 2.20 5.95 3.11
CA LEU A 114 2.51 7.38 2.98
C LEU A 114 2.39 7.88 1.54
N ILE A 115 2.78 7.07 0.55
CA ILE A 115 2.62 7.44 -0.87
C ILE A 115 1.14 7.62 -1.23
N VAL A 116 0.26 6.76 -0.75
CA VAL A 116 -1.20 6.89 -0.99
C VAL A 116 -1.74 8.19 -0.37
N ILE A 117 -1.31 8.54 0.85
CA ILE A 117 -1.68 9.82 1.48
C ILE A 117 -1.15 11.01 0.65
N HIS A 118 0.09 10.98 0.21
CA HIS A 118 0.65 12.04 -0.63
C HIS A 118 -0.10 12.17 -1.94
N ALA A 119 -0.48 11.07 -2.58
CA ALA A 119 -1.24 11.08 -3.82
C ALA A 119 -2.62 11.73 -3.64
N ALA A 120 -3.31 11.45 -2.53
CA ALA A 120 -4.61 12.04 -2.22
C ALA A 120 -4.56 13.58 -2.05
N LEU A 121 -3.39 14.13 -1.71
CA LEU A 121 -3.17 15.57 -1.54
C LEU A 121 -2.67 16.26 -2.82
N MET A 122 -2.39 15.50 -3.88
CA MET A 122 -1.95 16.08 -5.16
C MET A 122 -3.15 16.50 -5.99
N ASP A 123 -3.07 17.72 -6.53
CA ASP A 123 -4.04 18.20 -7.53
C ASP A 123 -3.58 17.76 -8.93
N THR A 124 -3.95 16.55 -9.32
CA THR A 124 -3.58 15.97 -10.63
C THR A 124 -4.81 15.47 -11.38
N ARG A 125 -4.74 15.51 -12.73
CA ARG A 125 -5.81 14.98 -13.60
C ARG A 125 -6.01 13.47 -13.47
N ASP A 126 -5.03 12.75 -12.93
CA ASP A 126 -5.07 11.29 -12.75
C ASP A 126 -5.69 10.87 -11.40
N ASN A 127 -6.09 11.82 -10.55
CA ASN A 127 -6.70 11.52 -9.25
C ASN A 127 -7.94 10.63 -9.38
N GLU A 128 -8.75 10.75 -10.44
CA GLU A 128 -9.93 9.90 -10.63
C GLU A 128 -9.56 8.40 -10.75
N LYS A 129 -8.48 8.07 -11.47
CA LYS A 129 -8.01 6.69 -11.59
C LYS A 129 -7.45 6.16 -10.27
N VAL A 130 -6.68 6.99 -9.57
CA VAL A 130 -6.12 6.66 -8.25
C VAL A 130 -7.24 6.41 -7.25
N PHE A 131 -8.26 7.25 -7.23
CA PHE A 131 -9.41 7.05 -6.36
C PHE A 131 -10.19 5.77 -6.72
N ALA A 132 -10.41 5.50 -8.02
CA ALA A 132 -11.08 4.28 -8.45
C ALA A 132 -10.34 3.01 -8.01
N GLU A 133 -9.01 2.98 -8.12
CA GLU A 133 -8.20 1.85 -7.63
C GLU A 133 -8.26 1.70 -6.11
N SER A 134 -8.26 2.81 -5.37
CA SER A 134 -8.35 2.78 -3.90
C SER A 134 -9.71 2.29 -3.39
N GLU A 135 -10.79 2.54 -4.14
CA GLU A 135 -12.15 2.10 -3.79
C GLU A 135 -12.28 0.56 -3.77
N VAL A 136 -11.50 -0.18 -4.56
CA VAL A 136 -11.57 -1.65 -4.61
C VAL A 136 -11.40 -2.27 -3.21
N ALA A 137 -10.40 -1.82 -2.45
CA ALA A 137 -10.16 -2.32 -1.10
C ALA A 137 -11.27 -1.90 -0.12
N VAL A 138 -11.71 -0.64 -0.22
CA VAL A 138 -12.80 -0.10 0.62
C VAL A 138 -14.10 -0.85 0.37
N GLU A 139 -14.49 -1.03 -0.88
CA GLU A 139 -15.72 -1.76 -1.26
C GLU A 139 -15.68 -3.23 -0.83
N SER A 140 -14.52 -3.90 -0.95
CA SER A 140 -14.37 -5.28 -0.47
C SER A 140 -14.60 -5.36 1.05
N LEU A 141 -13.99 -4.45 1.82
CA LEU A 141 -14.21 -4.40 3.26
C LEU A 141 -15.67 -4.07 3.61
N MET A 142 -16.31 -3.14 2.89
CA MET A 142 -17.74 -2.83 3.06
C MET A 142 -18.62 -4.07 2.87
N ARG A 143 -18.37 -4.90 1.83
CA ARG A 143 -19.12 -6.15 1.63
C ARG A 143 -18.93 -7.14 2.77
N ILE A 144 -17.70 -7.27 3.29
CA ILE A 144 -17.41 -8.09 4.48
C ILE A 144 -18.18 -7.59 5.70
N LEU A 145 -18.14 -6.28 5.96
CA LEU A 145 -18.85 -5.66 7.11
C LEU A 145 -20.36 -5.85 7.00
N LYS A 146 -20.96 -5.62 5.82
CA LYS A 146 -22.37 -5.82 5.56
C LYS A 146 -22.82 -7.26 5.83
N GLN A 147 -22.02 -8.24 5.37
CA GLN A 147 -22.29 -9.65 5.70
C GLN A 147 -22.22 -9.90 7.23
N GLY A 148 -21.25 -9.29 7.92
CA GLY A 148 -21.10 -9.43 9.36
C GLY A 148 -22.25 -8.80 10.13
N GLN A 149 -22.81 -7.70 9.69
CA GLN A 149 -24.02 -7.08 10.26
C GLN A 149 -25.24 -8.02 10.11
N ALA A 150 -25.42 -8.57 8.91
CA ALA A 150 -26.53 -9.52 8.66
C ALA A 150 -26.44 -10.78 9.53
N LEU A 151 -25.24 -11.22 9.92
CA LEU A 151 -25.00 -12.35 10.82
C LEU A 151 -24.93 -11.95 12.31
N GLY A 152 -25.03 -10.67 12.63
CA GLY A 152 -24.96 -10.16 14.01
C GLY A 152 -23.55 -10.22 14.63
N GLU A 153 -22.50 -10.41 13.84
CA GLU A 153 -21.09 -10.40 14.27
C GLU A 153 -20.50 -8.98 14.30
N VAL A 154 -20.95 -8.12 13.39
CA VAL A 154 -20.53 -6.72 13.25
C VAL A 154 -21.64 -5.81 13.78
N ARG A 155 -21.27 -4.73 14.45
CA ARG A 155 -22.22 -3.73 14.96
C ARG A 155 -22.95 -3.05 13.80
N GLU A 156 -24.16 -2.58 14.06
CA GLU A 156 -24.90 -1.76 13.11
C GLU A 156 -24.23 -0.40 12.88
N GLY A 157 -24.39 0.16 11.69
CA GLY A 157 -23.83 1.43 11.27
C GLY A 157 -23.53 1.42 9.77
N ASP A 158 -23.03 2.54 9.29
CA ASP A 158 -22.62 2.70 7.89
C ASP A 158 -21.32 1.92 7.62
N GLU A 159 -21.36 0.98 6.68
CA GLU A 159 -20.24 0.10 6.35
C GLU A 159 -19.06 0.90 5.75
N ARG A 160 -19.35 1.98 5.01
CA ARG A 160 -18.33 2.84 4.41
C ARG A 160 -17.58 3.63 5.48
N GLU A 161 -18.30 4.21 6.43
CA GLU A 161 -17.67 4.92 7.55
C GLU A 161 -16.77 3.98 8.36
N MET A 162 -17.24 2.75 8.65
CA MET A 162 -16.45 1.74 9.35
C MET A 162 -15.20 1.35 8.55
N ALA A 163 -15.31 1.13 7.25
CA ALA A 163 -14.18 0.79 6.38
C ALA A 163 -13.15 1.93 6.32
N ILE A 164 -13.61 3.19 6.19
CA ILE A 164 -12.73 4.36 6.20
C ILE A 164 -11.99 4.47 7.54
N LEU A 165 -12.68 4.32 8.67
CA LEU A 165 -12.06 4.36 10.00
C LEU A 165 -11.03 3.24 10.18
N PHE A 166 -11.32 2.04 9.70
CA PHE A 166 -10.41 0.91 9.74
C PHE A 166 -9.10 1.21 8.99
N PHE A 167 -9.19 1.70 7.75
CA PHE A 167 -8.00 2.06 6.98
C PHE A 167 -7.27 3.29 7.53
N ALA A 168 -8.00 4.28 8.05
CA ALA A 168 -7.39 5.45 8.70
C ALA A 168 -6.58 5.04 9.95
N ALA A 169 -7.07 4.10 10.75
CA ALA A 169 -6.33 3.56 11.88
C ALA A 169 -5.04 2.87 11.44
N ILE A 170 -5.09 2.05 10.38
CA ILE A 170 -3.92 1.39 9.81
C ILE A 170 -2.90 2.39 9.25
N GLN A 171 -3.35 3.43 8.54
CA GLN A 171 -2.49 4.50 8.04
C GLN A 171 -1.78 5.23 9.20
N GLY A 172 -2.51 5.49 10.29
CA GLY A 172 -1.93 6.04 11.51
C GLY A 172 -0.85 5.14 12.11
N VAL A 173 -1.10 3.83 12.18
CA VAL A 173 -0.12 2.84 12.66
C VAL A 173 1.13 2.84 11.78
N ALA A 174 0.99 2.84 10.46
CA ALA A 174 2.12 2.90 9.52
C ALA A 174 2.95 4.18 9.70
N PHE A 175 2.31 5.32 9.89
CA PHE A 175 2.97 6.59 10.21
C PHE A 175 3.76 6.52 11.52
N TYR A 176 3.17 6.01 12.60
CA TYR A 176 3.84 5.90 13.90
C TYR A 176 5.00 4.90 13.85
N LYS A 177 4.91 3.80 13.09
CA LYS A 177 6.02 2.87 12.88
C LYS A 177 7.25 3.55 12.30
N LEU A 178 7.07 4.48 11.36
CA LEU A 178 8.18 5.22 10.73
C LEU A 178 8.70 6.40 11.56
N SER A 179 7.85 7.01 12.39
CA SER A 179 8.18 8.24 13.11
C SER A 179 8.69 8.01 14.53
N MET A 180 8.35 6.88 15.16
CA MET A 180 8.70 6.60 16.54
C MET A 180 9.68 5.44 16.66
N LYS A 181 10.79 5.66 17.39
CA LYS A 181 11.71 4.57 17.76
C LYS A 181 11.01 3.58 18.70
N ASN A 182 11.21 2.28 18.45
CA ASN A 182 10.65 1.19 19.26
C ASN A 182 9.10 1.19 19.34
N PHE A 183 8.42 1.69 18.31
CA PHE A 183 6.98 1.63 18.24
C PHE A 183 6.51 0.17 18.21
N LYS A 184 5.71 -0.20 19.21
CA LYS A 184 5.08 -1.53 19.28
C LYS A 184 3.76 -1.47 18.53
N LEU A 185 3.60 -2.35 17.55
CA LEU A 185 2.35 -2.47 16.81
C LEU A 185 1.18 -2.89 17.72
N PRO A 186 -0.01 -2.38 17.46
CA PRO A 186 -1.22 -2.82 18.16
C PRO A 186 -1.56 -4.28 17.82
N ASP A 187 -2.25 -4.94 18.73
CA ASP A 187 -2.85 -6.25 18.46
C ASP A 187 -3.94 -6.10 17.38
N PRO A 188 -4.01 -6.99 16.37
CA PRO A 188 -5.08 -6.97 15.35
C PRO A 188 -6.49 -6.92 15.93
N ASN A 189 -6.72 -7.53 17.10
CA ASN A 189 -8.01 -7.50 17.80
C ASN A 189 -8.49 -6.09 18.18
N LEU A 190 -7.58 -5.11 18.31
CA LEU A 190 -7.98 -3.71 18.55
C LEU A 190 -8.68 -3.11 17.33
N LEU A 191 -8.24 -3.46 16.12
CA LEU A 191 -8.91 -3.04 14.88
C LEU A 191 -10.26 -3.77 14.73
N VAL A 192 -10.31 -5.06 15.05
CA VAL A 192 -11.57 -5.84 15.05
C VAL A 192 -12.58 -5.25 16.04
N ALA A 193 -12.13 -4.83 17.22
CA ALA A 193 -13.00 -4.23 18.24
C ALA A 193 -13.71 -2.94 17.78
N MET A 194 -13.18 -2.25 16.76
CA MET A 194 -13.82 -1.07 16.18
C MET A 194 -15.15 -1.40 15.48
N VAL A 195 -15.30 -2.62 14.98
CA VAL A 195 -16.46 -3.06 14.19
C VAL A 195 -17.26 -4.19 14.85
N LYS A 196 -16.70 -4.88 15.82
CA LYS A 196 -17.36 -6.00 16.52
C LYS A 196 -18.60 -5.50 17.28
N LYS A 197 -19.65 -6.33 17.26
CA LYS A 197 -20.86 -6.14 18.08
C LYS A 197 -20.60 -6.44 19.54
#